data_b6997117eef447739bc255eb29afa1b6
#
_entry.id   b6997117eef447739bc255eb29afa1b6
#
_cell.length_a   1.000
_cell.length_b   1.000
_cell.length_c   1.000
_cell.angle_alpha   90.00
_cell.angle_beta   90.00
_cell.angle_gamma   90.00
#
_symmetry.space_group_name_H-M   'P 1'
#
loop_
_entity.id
_entity.type
_entity.pdbx_description
1 polymer ?
#
loop_
_entity_poly.entity_id
_entity_poly.type
_entity_poly.pdbx_seq_one_letter_code
_entity_poly.pdbx_strand_id
1 'polypeptide(L)'
;MRKKKLFLRKICVLVLILSTALLSACSASTSDSAEKYIVLIGEDPEITEKLSDIDLLVIDAEYFSQNDIARLRENGIHEIYSYINIGSIESFRSYDTDFEKYTLGAYENWPEEKWIDVSAPEWQACTASRVDSLVQKGVDGFFVDNTDVYYNYPQESIYDGILTILDYMDHTGRKIMING
;
A
#
# COMPACT_ATOMS: atom_id res chain seq x y z
N MET A 1 39.27 -12.54 60.45
CA MET A 1 38.06 -11.75 60.13
C MET A 1 38.33 -10.61 59.09
N ARG A 2 39.48 -9.98 59.05
CA ARG A 2 39.80 -8.86 58.12
C ARG A 2 39.84 -9.27 56.63
N LYS A 3 40.38 -10.48 56.31
CA LYS A 3 40.47 -10.96 54.90
C LYS A 3 39.14 -11.28 54.27
N LYS A 4 38.14 -11.78 55.01
CA LYS A 4 36.78 -12.05 54.49
C LYS A 4 36.01 -10.78 54.16
N LYS A 5 36.17 -9.69 54.93
CA LYS A 5 35.51 -8.40 54.63
C LYS A 5 36.08 -7.74 53.35
N LEU A 6 37.38 -7.94 53.06
CA LEU A 6 38.01 -7.39 51.85
C LEU A 6 37.60 -8.14 50.59
N PHE A 7 37.38 -9.47 50.71
CA PHE A 7 36.92 -10.30 49.60
C PHE A 7 35.47 -9.99 49.24
N LEU A 8 34.59 -9.83 50.25
CA LEU A 8 33.19 -9.43 50.03
C LEU A 8 33.03 -8.06 49.38
N ARG A 9 33.90 -7.08 49.77
CA ARG A 9 33.91 -5.74 49.13
C ARG A 9 34.32 -5.78 47.66
N LYS A 10 35.28 -6.64 47.28
CA LYS A 10 35.71 -6.78 45.87
C LYS A 10 34.61 -7.46 45.03
N ILE A 11 33.85 -8.42 45.57
CA ILE A 11 32.72 -9.06 44.87
C ILE A 11 31.56 -8.04 44.67
N CYS A 12 31.22 -7.25 45.71
CA CYS A 12 30.18 -6.24 45.58
C CYS A 12 30.52 -5.15 44.51
N VAL A 13 31.79 -4.73 44.42
CA VAL A 13 32.24 -3.76 43.41
C VAL A 13 32.21 -4.38 42.00
N LEU A 14 32.58 -5.66 41.86
CA LEU A 14 32.55 -6.36 40.59
C LEU A 14 31.10 -6.56 40.08
N VAL A 15 30.15 -6.88 40.99
CA VAL A 15 28.75 -7.05 40.68
C VAL A 15 28.10 -5.68 40.30
N LEU A 16 28.53 -4.57 40.95
CA LEU A 16 28.01 -3.24 40.59
C LEU A 16 28.53 -2.77 39.22
N ILE A 17 29.78 -3.11 38.85
CA ILE A 17 30.33 -2.75 37.54
C ILE A 17 29.68 -3.60 36.42
N LEU A 18 29.35 -4.87 36.70
CA LEU A 18 28.64 -5.72 35.72
C LEU A 18 27.17 -5.29 35.54
N SER A 19 26.50 -4.78 36.58
CA SER A 19 25.13 -4.31 36.47
C SER A 19 25.00 -2.97 35.71
N THR A 20 26.01 -2.10 35.79
CA THR A 20 26.03 -0.85 35.02
C THR A 20 26.38 -1.07 33.53
N ALA A 21 27.14 -2.12 33.20
CA ALA A 21 27.42 -2.48 31.80
C ALA A 21 26.23 -3.10 31.07
N LEU A 22 25.29 -3.72 31.80
CA LEU A 22 24.05 -4.28 31.24
C LEU A 22 22.95 -3.24 31.04
N LEU A 23 23.04 -2.07 31.65
CA LEU A 23 22.07 -0.98 31.46
C LEU A 23 22.44 -0.04 30.30
N SER A 24 23.65 -0.15 29.73
CA SER A 24 24.06 0.65 28.57
C SER A 24 23.77 -0.01 27.20
N ALA A 25 23.17 -1.20 27.18
CA ALA A 25 22.91 -1.94 25.94
C ALA A 25 21.47 -1.79 25.42
N CYS A 26 20.66 -0.91 26.02
CA CYS A 26 19.29 -0.62 25.56
C CYS A 26 19.10 0.86 25.23
N SER A 27 20.09 1.45 24.55
CA SER A 27 19.84 2.62 23.71
C SER A 27 19.95 2.16 22.27
N ALA A 28 19.02 1.30 21.83
CA ALA A 28 18.63 1.32 20.45
C ALA A 28 18.02 2.70 20.26
N SER A 29 18.80 3.65 19.76
CA SER A 29 18.24 4.82 19.13
C SER A 29 17.44 4.29 17.93
N THR A 30 16.16 4.03 18.13
CA THR A 30 15.21 4.13 17.04
C THR A 30 15.38 5.57 16.58
N SER A 31 16.16 5.80 15.52
CA SER A 31 16.00 7.00 14.73
C SER A 31 14.57 6.94 14.27
N ASP A 32 13.71 7.75 14.90
CA ASP A 32 12.37 8.05 14.46
C ASP A 32 12.51 8.90 13.18
N SER A 33 13.03 8.26 12.14
CA SER A 33 13.01 8.84 10.80
C SER A 33 11.55 8.72 10.37
N ALA A 34 10.87 9.86 10.27
CA ALA A 34 9.51 9.90 9.76
C ALA A 34 9.49 9.14 8.42
N GLU A 35 8.59 8.16 8.31
CA GLU A 35 8.38 7.43 7.06
C GLU A 35 8.00 8.42 5.94
N LYS A 36 8.69 8.31 4.82
CA LYS A 36 8.40 9.11 3.62
C LYS A 36 7.32 8.43 2.81
N TYR A 37 6.12 8.96 2.87
CA TYR A 37 4.97 8.52 2.12
C TYR A 37 4.62 9.52 1.02
N ILE A 38 4.47 9.05 -0.22
CA ILE A 38 4.14 9.89 -1.37
C ILE A 38 3.05 9.22 -2.22
N VAL A 39 2.04 10.00 -2.62
CA VAL A 39 1.01 9.61 -3.58
C VAL A 39 1.15 10.46 -4.84
N LEU A 40 1.39 9.82 -5.98
CA LEU A 40 1.57 10.44 -7.29
C LEU A 40 0.70 9.71 -8.31
N ILE A 41 -0.61 10.00 -8.29
CA ILE A 41 -1.58 9.47 -9.25
C ILE A 41 -1.65 10.45 -10.42
N GLY A 42 -1.58 9.93 -11.65
CA GLY A 42 -1.60 10.75 -12.87
C GLY A 42 -0.21 11.17 -13.39
N GLU A 43 0.86 10.75 -12.75
CA GLU A 43 2.24 10.93 -13.24
C GLU A 43 2.64 9.78 -14.17
N ASP A 44 3.47 10.08 -15.15
CA ASP A 44 4.00 9.09 -16.08
C ASP A 44 5.35 8.50 -15.63
N PRO A 45 5.86 7.44 -16.32
CA PRO A 45 7.11 6.78 -15.94
C PRO A 45 8.36 7.66 -15.91
N GLU A 46 8.36 8.85 -16.54
CA GLU A 46 9.51 9.76 -16.51
C GLU A 46 9.79 10.29 -15.09
N ILE A 47 8.79 10.27 -14.21
CA ILE A 47 8.94 10.66 -12.79
C ILE A 47 9.93 9.74 -12.05
N THR A 48 10.14 8.49 -12.51
CA THR A 48 11.04 7.52 -11.87
C THR A 48 12.46 8.07 -11.68
N GLU A 49 12.92 8.92 -12.59
CA GLU A 49 14.25 9.51 -12.54
C GLU A 49 14.42 10.57 -11.43
N LYS A 50 13.31 11.08 -10.89
CA LYS A 50 13.27 12.16 -9.89
C LYS A 50 13.01 11.66 -8.47
N LEU A 51 12.64 10.39 -8.31
CA LEU A 51 12.25 9.81 -7.04
C LEU A 51 13.36 8.94 -6.46
N SER A 52 13.67 9.14 -5.17
CA SER A 52 14.63 8.30 -4.44
C SER A 52 14.34 8.30 -2.93
N ASP A 53 14.74 7.22 -2.28
CA ASP A 53 14.74 7.08 -0.83
C ASP A 53 13.34 7.36 -0.21
N ILE A 54 12.31 6.66 -0.70
CA ILE A 54 10.91 6.75 -0.26
C ILE A 54 10.50 5.41 0.32
N ASP A 55 9.88 5.44 1.51
CA ASP A 55 9.45 4.22 2.19
C ASP A 55 8.21 3.62 1.54
N LEU A 56 7.21 4.45 1.19
CA LEU A 56 6.01 4.03 0.47
C LEU A 56 5.65 5.03 -0.63
N LEU A 57 5.60 4.53 -1.85
CA LEU A 57 5.17 5.28 -3.03
C LEU A 57 3.86 4.68 -3.58
N VAL A 58 2.85 5.51 -3.76
CA VAL A 58 1.63 5.16 -4.50
C VAL A 58 1.67 5.83 -5.87
N ILE A 59 1.53 5.03 -6.91
CA ILE A 59 1.45 5.46 -8.32
C ILE A 59 0.31 4.74 -9.03
N ASP A 60 -0.11 5.23 -10.18
CA ASP A 60 -0.96 4.46 -11.10
C ASP A 60 -0.08 3.54 -11.96
N ALA A 61 0.24 2.36 -11.43
CA ALA A 61 1.15 1.43 -12.10
C ALA A 61 0.54 0.78 -13.36
N GLU A 62 -0.70 1.07 -13.72
CA GLU A 62 -1.23 0.68 -15.04
C GLU A 62 -0.41 1.30 -16.17
N TYR A 63 0.08 2.53 -15.98
CA TYR A 63 0.91 3.26 -16.95
C TYR A 63 2.41 2.93 -16.90
N PHE A 64 2.86 2.16 -15.90
CA PHE A 64 4.26 1.80 -15.71
C PHE A 64 4.56 0.40 -16.23
N SER A 65 5.72 0.22 -16.83
CA SER A 65 6.23 -1.12 -17.16
C SER A 65 6.87 -1.81 -15.96
N GLN A 66 7.10 -3.11 -16.06
CA GLN A 66 7.89 -3.85 -15.06
C GLN A 66 9.30 -3.27 -14.87
N ASN A 67 9.92 -2.77 -15.95
CA ASN A 67 11.24 -2.13 -15.88
C ASN A 67 11.20 -0.80 -15.13
N ASP A 68 10.08 -0.04 -15.23
CA ASP A 68 9.93 1.21 -14.47
C ASP A 68 9.81 0.92 -12.98
N ILE A 69 9.03 -0.10 -12.60
CA ILE A 69 8.93 -0.56 -11.21
C ILE A 69 10.29 -1.03 -10.70
N ALA A 70 11.07 -1.76 -11.50
CA ALA A 70 12.43 -2.16 -11.11
C ALA A 70 13.35 -0.96 -10.89
N ARG A 71 13.31 0.06 -11.77
CA ARG A 71 14.09 1.29 -11.60
C ARG A 71 13.72 2.07 -10.34
N LEU A 72 12.44 2.16 -9.99
CA LEU A 72 12.01 2.76 -8.73
C LEU A 72 12.66 2.07 -7.53
N ARG A 73 12.71 0.73 -7.53
CA ARG A 73 13.37 -0.03 -6.47
C ARG A 73 14.87 0.21 -6.41
N GLU A 74 15.54 0.29 -7.57
CA GLU A 74 16.95 0.63 -7.66
C GLU A 74 17.26 2.02 -7.09
N ASN A 75 16.31 2.95 -7.19
CA ASN A 75 16.37 4.29 -6.63
C ASN A 75 16.03 4.36 -5.12
N GLY A 76 15.83 3.21 -4.45
CA GLY A 76 15.58 3.17 -3.01
C GLY A 76 14.12 3.38 -2.62
N ILE A 77 13.15 3.06 -3.49
CA ILE A 77 11.75 2.99 -3.12
C ILE A 77 11.49 1.63 -2.48
N HIS A 78 11.09 1.62 -1.21
CA HIS A 78 10.97 0.39 -0.43
C HIS A 78 9.69 -0.37 -0.73
N GLU A 79 8.54 0.32 -0.73
CA GLU A 79 7.23 -0.25 -1.07
C GLU A 79 6.58 0.56 -2.19
N ILE A 80 6.02 -0.11 -3.18
CA ILE A 80 5.32 0.48 -4.31
C ILE A 80 3.91 -0.09 -4.34
N TYR A 81 2.91 0.78 -4.12
CA TYR A 81 1.51 0.42 -4.27
C TYR A 81 0.96 1.00 -5.56
N SER A 82 0.11 0.22 -6.22
CA SER A 82 -0.64 0.74 -7.35
C SER A 82 -1.99 1.28 -6.91
N TYR A 83 -2.30 2.50 -7.32
CA TYR A 83 -3.67 2.95 -7.41
C TYR A 83 -4.48 1.96 -8.27
N ILE A 84 -5.67 1.66 -7.83
CA ILE A 84 -6.67 0.90 -8.58
C ILE A 84 -8.07 1.34 -8.17
N ASN A 85 -8.80 1.92 -9.10
CA ASN A 85 -10.19 2.28 -8.91
C ASN A 85 -11.07 1.05 -9.13
N ILE A 86 -11.94 0.74 -8.16
CA ILE A 86 -12.86 -0.40 -8.25
C ILE A 86 -14.33 0.00 -8.26
N GLY A 87 -14.68 1.19 -7.75
CA GLY A 87 -16.07 1.62 -7.55
C GLY A 87 -16.57 2.60 -8.60
N SER A 88 -15.71 3.13 -9.45
CA SER A 88 -16.09 3.96 -10.59
C SER A 88 -15.35 3.57 -11.85
N ILE A 89 -15.84 4.02 -13.01
CA ILE A 89 -15.19 3.91 -14.29
C ILE A 89 -14.73 5.28 -14.75
N GLU A 90 -13.45 5.38 -15.10
CA GLU A 90 -12.78 6.60 -15.53
C GLU A 90 -12.76 6.65 -17.07
N SER A 91 -13.30 7.72 -17.68
CA SER A 91 -13.49 7.84 -19.14
C SER A 91 -12.19 7.85 -19.96
N PHE A 92 -11.04 8.06 -19.31
CA PHE A 92 -9.72 8.01 -19.94
C PHE A 92 -9.10 6.60 -19.98
N ARG A 93 -9.77 5.60 -19.37
CA ARG A 93 -9.32 4.21 -19.42
C ARG A 93 -9.70 3.56 -20.74
N SER A 94 -8.83 2.73 -21.26
CA SER A 94 -9.03 2.06 -22.56
C SER A 94 -10.24 1.10 -22.60
N TYR A 95 -10.75 0.73 -21.42
CA TYR A 95 -11.87 -0.19 -21.25
C TYR A 95 -13.20 0.50 -20.88
N ASP A 96 -13.25 1.83 -20.82
CA ASP A 96 -14.40 2.58 -20.33
C ASP A 96 -15.71 2.25 -21.09
N THR A 97 -15.64 2.21 -22.43
CA THR A 97 -16.80 1.94 -23.29
C THR A 97 -17.36 0.54 -23.15
N ASP A 98 -16.55 -0.44 -22.76
CA ASP A 98 -16.99 -1.83 -22.58
C ASP A 98 -17.89 -1.99 -21.35
N PHE A 99 -17.74 -1.10 -20.38
CA PHE A 99 -18.44 -1.15 -19.10
C PHE A 99 -19.49 -0.06 -18.92
N GLU A 100 -19.72 0.82 -19.86
CA GLU A 100 -20.73 1.88 -19.80
C GLU A 100 -22.13 1.35 -19.40
N LYS A 101 -22.49 0.16 -19.84
CA LYS A 101 -23.77 -0.48 -19.51
C LYS A 101 -23.97 -0.87 -18.04
N TYR A 102 -22.87 -0.88 -17.26
CA TYR A 102 -22.88 -1.19 -15.82
C TYR A 102 -22.76 0.07 -14.96
N THR A 103 -22.78 1.26 -15.56
CA THR A 103 -22.73 2.49 -14.78
C THR A 103 -24.04 2.72 -14.01
N LEU A 104 -23.91 3.21 -12.78
CA LEU A 104 -25.01 3.49 -11.86
C LEU A 104 -25.41 4.97 -11.91
N GLY A 105 -24.46 5.86 -12.16
CA GLY A 105 -24.69 7.30 -12.21
C GLY A 105 -23.40 8.10 -12.29
N ALA A 106 -23.54 9.42 -12.47
CA ALA A 106 -22.40 10.34 -12.50
C ALA A 106 -21.72 10.43 -11.13
N TYR A 107 -20.42 10.62 -11.14
CA TYR A 107 -19.66 10.95 -9.94
C TYR A 107 -19.64 12.49 -9.78
N GLU A 108 -20.21 13.00 -8.68
CA GLU A 108 -20.53 14.43 -8.55
C GLU A 108 -19.31 15.35 -8.67
N ASN A 109 -18.15 14.93 -8.13
CA ASN A 109 -16.95 15.77 -8.06
C ASN A 109 -15.94 15.49 -9.19
N TRP A 110 -16.15 14.43 -9.97
CA TRP A 110 -15.26 13.99 -11.02
C TRP A 110 -16.05 13.72 -12.31
N PRO A 111 -16.24 14.73 -13.17
CA PRO A 111 -17.11 14.60 -14.34
C PRO A 111 -16.64 13.57 -15.37
N GLU A 112 -15.37 13.17 -15.32
CA GLU A 112 -14.78 12.10 -16.10
C GLU A 112 -15.05 10.70 -15.55
N GLU A 113 -15.72 10.59 -14.38
CA GLU A 113 -16.03 9.32 -13.74
C GLU A 113 -17.53 9.06 -13.63
N LYS A 114 -17.86 7.78 -13.59
CA LYS A 114 -19.21 7.29 -13.28
C LYS A 114 -19.11 6.14 -12.30
N TRP A 115 -19.98 6.16 -11.30
CA TRP A 115 -20.15 5.03 -10.40
C TRP A 115 -20.51 3.77 -11.18
N ILE A 116 -19.92 2.63 -10.80
CA ILE A 116 -20.11 1.36 -11.48
C ILE A 116 -20.71 0.30 -10.57
N ASP A 117 -21.51 -0.61 -11.16
CA ASP A 117 -22.01 -1.79 -10.48
C ASP A 117 -20.88 -2.81 -10.26
N VAL A 118 -20.29 -2.76 -9.08
CA VAL A 118 -19.19 -3.65 -8.67
C VAL A 118 -19.65 -5.11 -8.48
N SER A 119 -20.96 -5.37 -8.48
CA SER A 119 -21.51 -6.73 -8.45
C SER A 119 -21.55 -7.39 -9.82
N ALA A 120 -21.35 -6.62 -10.91
CA ALA A 120 -21.33 -7.14 -12.26
C ALA A 120 -20.14 -8.12 -12.46
N PRO A 121 -20.40 -9.39 -12.83
CA PRO A 121 -19.31 -10.38 -12.96
C PRO A 121 -18.24 -9.98 -13.97
N GLU A 122 -18.63 -9.28 -15.05
CA GLU A 122 -17.69 -8.82 -16.07
C GLU A 122 -16.79 -7.71 -15.54
N TRP A 123 -17.29 -6.81 -14.68
CA TRP A 123 -16.45 -5.81 -14.02
C TRP A 123 -15.50 -6.45 -13.02
N GLN A 124 -15.96 -7.42 -12.24
CA GLN A 124 -15.12 -8.18 -11.33
C GLN A 124 -14.00 -8.92 -12.09
N ALA A 125 -14.32 -9.56 -13.23
CA ALA A 125 -13.32 -10.22 -14.06
C ALA A 125 -12.31 -9.24 -14.67
N CYS A 126 -12.76 -8.07 -15.12
CA CYS A 126 -11.87 -7.00 -15.60
C CYS A 126 -10.94 -6.54 -14.48
N THR A 127 -11.47 -6.26 -13.29
CA THR A 127 -10.69 -5.83 -12.14
C THR A 127 -9.69 -6.90 -11.71
N ALA A 128 -10.06 -8.18 -11.69
CA ALA A 128 -9.15 -9.28 -11.43
C ALA A 128 -7.98 -9.33 -12.43
N SER A 129 -8.26 -9.15 -13.73
CA SER A 129 -7.22 -9.08 -14.77
C SER A 129 -6.26 -7.90 -14.57
N ARG A 130 -6.77 -6.74 -14.15
CA ARG A 130 -5.95 -5.56 -13.79
C ARG A 130 -5.06 -5.87 -12.59
N VAL A 131 -5.61 -6.45 -11.54
CA VAL A 131 -4.87 -6.91 -10.36
C VAL A 131 -3.73 -7.84 -10.73
N ASP A 132 -4.00 -8.86 -11.55
CA ASP A 132 -2.98 -9.81 -12.02
C ASP A 132 -1.85 -9.11 -12.79
N SER A 133 -2.20 -8.16 -13.65
CA SER A 133 -1.22 -7.36 -14.40
C SER A 133 -0.32 -6.55 -13.45
N LEU A 134 -0.90 -5.92 -12.43
CA LEU A 134 -0.16 -5.15 -11.43
C LEU A 134 0.78 -6.04 -10.61
N VAL A 135 0.31 -7.22 -10.19
CA VAL A 135 1.15 -8.22 -9.50
C VAL A 135 2.33 -8.65 -10.37
N GLN A 136 2.09 -8.89 -11.67
CA GLN A 136 3.16 -9.26 -12.62
C GLN A 136 4.18 -8.13 -12.80
N LYS A 137 3.77 -6.87 -12.72
CA LYS A 137 4.69 -5.72 -12.75
C LYS A 137 5.55 -5.61 -11.49
N GLY A 138 5.16 -6.27 -10.40
CA GLY A 138 5.94 -6.36 -9.17
C GLY A 138 5.60 -5.30 -8.12
N VAL A 139 4.35 -4.80 -8.08
CA VAL A 139 3.89 -3.93 -6.98
C VAL A 139 3.78 -4.71 -5.66
N ASP A 140 3.93 -4.03 -4.53
CA ASP A 140 3.85 -4.62 -3.19
C ASP A 140 2.43 -4.58 -2.61
N GLY A 141 1.60 -3.68 -3.13
CA GLY A 141 0.24 -3.50 -2.64
C GLY A 141 -0.64 -2.73 -3.61
N PHE A 142 -1.89 -2.59 -3.20
CA PHE A 142 -2.92 -1.85 -3.89
C PHE A 142 -3.40 -0.68 -3.04
N PHE A 143 -3.53 0.48 -3.66
CA PHE A 143 -4.23 1.64 -3.12
C PHE A 143 -5.60 1.66 -3.79
N VAL A 144 -6.58 1.08 -3.09
CA VAL A 144 -7.91 0.79 -3.64
C VAL A 144 -8.81 1.98 -3.44
N ASP A 145 -9.31 2.53 -4.53
CA ASP A 145 -10.14 3.73 -4.54
C ASP A 145 -11.62 3.44 -4.84
N ASN A 146 -12.47 4.36 -4.40
CA ASN A 146 -13.91 4.37 -4.62
C ASN A 146 -14.67 3.16 -4.04
N THR A 147 -14.18 2.62 -2.91
CA THR A 147 -14.95 1.61 -2.16
C THR A 147 -16.23 2.21 -1.56
N ASP A 148 -16.32 3.52 -1.48
CA ASP A 148 -17.47 4.30 -1.02
C ASP A 148 -18.65 4.33 -2.01
N VAL A 149 -18.53 3.66 -3.17
CA VAL A 149 -19.68 3.38 -4.06
C VAL A 149 -20.87 2.81 -3.27
N TYR A 150 -20.61 2.03 -2.21
CA TYR A 150 -21.64 1.50 -1.34
C TYR A 150 -22.44 2.59 -0.60
N TYR A 151 -21.82 3.71 -0.24
CA TYR A 151 -22.56 4.81 0.42
C TYR A 151 -23.54 5.51 -0.52
N ASN A 152 -23.20 5.55 -1.81
CA ASN A 152 -24.05 6.14 -2.85
C ASN A 152 -25.13 5.14 -3.32
N TYR A 153 -24.81 3.86 -3.32
CA TYR A 153 -25.68 2.77 -3.77
C TYR A 153 -25.72 1.65 -2.72
N PRO A 154 -26.44 1.84 -1.58
CA PRO A 154 -26.40 0.94 -0.43
C PRO A 154 -27.22 -0.34 -0.65
N GLN A 155 -26.86 -1.12 -1.66
CA GLN A 155 -27.46 -2.40 -1.99
C GLN A 155 -26.54 -3.52 -1.51
N GLU A 156 -27.12 -4.61 -1.00
CA GLU A 156 -26.35 -5.77 -0.54
C GLU A 156 -25.45 -6.33 -1.64
N SER A 157 -25.93 -6.36 -2.90
CA SER A 157 -25.10 -6.78 -4.05
C SER A 157 -23.87 -5.92 -4.27
N ILE A 158 -23.94 -4.60 -4.05
CA ILE A 158 -22.79 -3.70 -4.17
C ILE A 158 -21.78 -4.00 -3.05
N TYR A 159 -22.25 -4.17 -1.82
CA TYR A 159 -21.40 -4.57 -0.70
C TYR A 159 -20.67 -5.90 -0.96
N ASP A 160 -21.41 -6.93 -1.36
CA ASP A 160 -20.85 -8.24 -1.68
C ASP A 160 -19.89 -8.18 -2.87
N GLY A 161 -20.17 -7.31 -3.86
CA GLY A 161 -19.31 -7.07 -5.00
C GLY A 161 -17.95 -6.49 -4.58
N ILE A 162 -17.95 -5.48 -3.70
CA ILE A 162 -16.71 -4.92 -3.12
C ILE A 162 -15.93 -6.01 -2.40
N LEU A 163 -16.59 -6.78 -1.52
CA LEU A 163 -15.94 -7.86 -0.79
C LEU A 163 -15.33 -8.90 -1.72
N THR A 164 -16.02 -9.26 -2.81
CA THR A 164 -15.52 -10.21 -3.81
C THR A 164 -14.22 -9.71 -4.46
N ILE A 165 -14.17 -8.42 -4.81
CA ILE A 165 -12.98 -7.82 -5.41
C ILE A 165 -11.82 -7.76 -4.39
N LEU A 166 -12.10 -7.31 -3.16
CA LEU A 166 -11.08 -7.23 -2.11
C LEU A 166 -10.54 -8.62 -1.71
N ASP A 167 -11.39 -9.63 -1.66
CA ASP A 167 -11.00 -11.02 -1.40
C ASP A 167 -10.07 -11.55 -2.50
N TYR A 168 -10.37 -11.24 -3.76
CA TYR A 168 -9.47 -11.58 -4.87
C TYR A 168 -8.08 -10.92 -4.71
N MET A 169 -8.05 -9.62 -4.33
CA MET A 169 -6.79 -8.91 -4.08
C MET A 169 -6.00 -9.55 -2.92
N ASP A 170 -6.67 -9.89 -1.82
CA ASP A 170 -6.06 -10.50 -0.64
C ASP A 170 -5.41 -11.86 -0.98
N HIS A 171 -6.06 -12.65 -1.82
CA HIS A 171 -5.52 -13.93 -2.30
C HIS A 171 -4.22 -13.81 -3.11
N THR A 172 -3.87 -12.62 -3.60
CA THR A 172 -2.56 -12.37 -4.24
C THR A 172 -1.42 -12.29 -3.22
N GLY A 173 -1.71 -12.18 -1.93
CA GLY A 173 -0.75 -11.95 -0.85
C GLY A 173 -0.14 -10.54 -0.85
N ARG A 174 -0.70 -9.60 -1.61
CA ARG A 174 -0.27 -8.19 -1.63
C ARG A 174 -1.02 -7.39 -0.57
N LYS A 175 -0.37 -6.32 -0.08
CA LYS A 175 -1.00 -5.43 0.89
C LYS A 175 -2.16 -4.65 0.25
N ILE A 176 -3.17 -4.33 1.04
CA ILE A 176 -4.32 -3.55 0.60
C ILE A 176 -4.43 -2.31 1.48
N MET A 177 -4.49 -1.15 0.86
CA MET A 177 -4.80 0.13 1.48
C MET A 177 -6.08 0.67 0.83
N ILE A 178 -7.11 0.92 1.62
CA ILE A 178 -8.40 1.42 1.14
C ILE A 178 -8.42 2.93 1.25
N ASN A 179 -8.82 3.60 0.17
CA ASN A 179 -9.15 5.01 0.08
C ASN A 179 -10.61 5.13 -0.37
N GLY A 180 -11.43 5.85 0.43
CA GLY A 180 -12.86 5.99 0.17
C GLY A 180 -13.63 6.50 1.36
#